data_b476e19f9b2d3275f47d74684484868d
#
_entry.id   b476e19f9b2d3275f47d74684484868d
#
_cell.length_a   1.000
_cell.length_b   1.000
_cell.length_c   1.000
_cell.angle_alpha   90.00
_cell.angle_beta   90.00
_cell.angle_gamma   90.00
#
_symmetry.space_group_name_H-M   'P 1'
#
loop_
_entity.id
_entity.type
_entity.pdbx_description
1 polymer ?
#
loop_
_entity_poly.entity_id
_entity_poly.type
_entity_poly.pdbx_seq_one_letter_code
_entity_poly.pdbx_strand_id
1 'polypeptide(L)'
;HRSKKDVKYEFVKKIKFIVDGVWAKVGLESTRINLVNKAEILRLGGIEVGKISKVLKIKLEYNKSKNKIQVPGQSKFHYSPGIPIRLNAKKQLSDEAFILIKKRKGFDKNYFYLTKNKNLKEAGKNLYNTLRKIKNLKFKKIAIEKIPNSGLGLTINDRLNRASKR
;
A
#
# COMPACT_ATOMS: atom_id res chain seq x y z
N HIS A 1 -4.34 2.63 -10.45
CA HIS A 1 -5.79 2.47 -10.57
C HIS A 1 -6.14 0.99 -10.59
N ARG A 2 -7.29 0.63 -10.01
CA ARG A 2 -7.68 -0.77 -9.83
C ARG A 2 -9.00 -1.11 -10.49
N SER A 3 -9.76 -0.10 -10.86
CA SER A 3 -11.06 -0.26 -11.48
C SER A 3 -11.29 0.80 -12.55
N LYS A 4 -12.15 0.48 -13.50
CA LYS A 4 -12.68 1.42 -14.49
C LYS A 4 -13.20 2.71 -13.83
N LYS A 5 -13.87 2.58 -12.67
CA LYS A 5 -14.42 3.71 -11.91
C LYS A 5 -13.32 4.66 -11.42
N ASP A 6 -12.20 4.12 -10.92
CA ASP A 6 -11.06 4.92 -10.46
C ASP A 6 -10.42 5.69 -11.62
N VAL A 7 -10.22 5.01 -12.77
CA VAL A 7 -9.64 5.60 -13.98
C VAL A 7 -10.57 6.69 -14.53
N LYS A 8 -11.88 6.40 -14.61
CA LYS A 8 -12.86 7.38 -15.07
C LYS A 8 -12.87 8.64 -14.21
N TYR A 9 -12.82 8.47 -12.88
CA TYR A 9 -12.85 9.60 -11.95
C TYR A 9 -11.62 10.52 -12.11
N GLU A 10 -10.43 9.94 -12.31
CA GLU A 10 -9.19 10.70 -12.34
C GLU A 10 -8.83 11.25 -13.72
N PHE A 11 -9.25 10.57 -14.79
CA PHE A 11 -8.86 10.92 -16.17
C PHE A 11 -10.02 11.30 -17.09
N VAL A 12 -11.17 11.62 -16.53
CA VAL A 12 -12.46 11.83 -17.26
C VAL A 12 -12.38 12.74 -18.49
N LYS A 13 -11.45 13.70 -18.50
CA LYS A 13 -11.24 14.63 -19.61
C LYS A 13 -9.93 14.37 -20.40
N LYS A 14 -9.13 13.38 -19.99
CA LYS A 14 -7.79 13.16 -20.57
C LYS A 14 -7.67 11.92 -21.43
N ILE A 15 -8.64 11.00 -21.33
CA ILE A 15 -8.67 9.75 -22.09
C ILE A 15 -10.02 9.54 -22.75
N LYS A 16 -10.01 9.06 -24.01
CA LYS A 16 -11.22 8.83 -24.80
C LYS A 16 -11.88 7.48 -24.46
N PHE A 17 -11.07 6.47 -24.19
CA PHE A 17 -11.55 5.10 -24.00
C PHE A 17 -11.02 4.49 -22.71
N ILE A 18 -11.83 3.70 -22.03
CA ILE A 18 -11.46 2.91 -20.86
C ILE A 18 -11.94 1.48 -21.10
N VAL A 19 -10.99 0.56 -21.27
CA VAL A 19 -11.30 -0.88 -21.38
C VAL A 19 -11.61 -1.41 -20.00
N ASP A 20 -12.73 -2.10 -19.85
CA ASP A 20 -13.10 -2.75 -18.60
C ASP A 20 -12.37 -4.10 -18.49
N GLY A 21 -11.66 -4.29 -17.41
CA GLY A 21 -10.88 -5.49 -17.14
C GLY A 21 -11.21 -6.10 -15.77
N VAL A 22 -10.65 -7.27 -15.51
CA VAL A 22 -10.80 -7.92 -14.21
C VAL A 22 -10.01 -7.19 -13.11
N TRP A 23 -10.51 -7.26 -11.88
CA TRP A 23 -9.84 -6.70 -10.72
C TRP A 23 -8.49 -7.36 -10.46
N ALA A 24 -7.47 -6.58 -10.17
CA ALA A 24 -6.17 -7.11 -9.77
C ALA A 24 -6.28 -7.97 -8.50
N LYS A 25 -5.82 -9.24 -8.58
CA LYS A 25 -5.97 -10.24 -7.49
C LYS A 25 -5.32 -9.80 -6.17
N VAL A 26 -4.16 -9.13 -6.22
CA VAL A 26 -3.38 -8.74 -5.03
C VAL A 26 -3.59 -7.27 -4.66
N GLY A 27 -3.79 -6.44 -5.67
CA GLY A 27 -4.04 -5.02 -5.49
C GLY A 27 -2.83 -4.19 -5.05
N LEU A 28 -1.66 -4.76 -5.02
CA LEU A 28 -0.38 -4.10 -4.90
C LEU A 28 0.33 -4.16 -6.26
N GLU A 29 1.22 -3.23 -6.53
CA GLU A 29 2.00 -3.21 -7.77
C GLU A 29 2.96 -4.41 -7.82
N SER A 30 3.55 -4.64 -9.00
CA SER A 30 4.54 -5.69 -9.20
C SER A 30 5.78 -5.49 -8.33
N THR A 31 6.33 -6.56 -7.77
CA THR A 31 7.68 -6.58 -7.23
C THR A 31 8.66 -6.40 -8.38
N ARG A 32 9.62 -5.50 -8.23
CA ARG A 32 10.67 -5.26 -9.23
C ARG A 32 12.03 -5.57 -8.64
N ILE A 33 12.79 -6.35 -9.38
CA ILE A 33 14.16 -6.75 -9.02
C ILE A 33 15.10 -6.41 -10.17
N ASN A 34 16.33 -6.10 -9.85
CA ASN A 34 17.45 -6.03 -10.77
C ASN A 34 18.23 -7.33 -10.66
N LEU A 35 18.60 -7.93 -11.80
CA LEU A 35 19.43 -9.12 -11.87
C LEU A 35 20.71 -8.87 -12.68
N VAL A 36 20.94 -7.63 -13.14
CA VAL A 36 22.14 -7.24 -13.84
C VAL A 36 23.20 -6.86 -12.80
N ASN A 37 24.37 -7.48 -12.84
CA ASN A 37 25.51 -7.31 -11.93
C ASN A 37 25.25 -7.79 -10.49
N LYS A 38 24.22 -7.28 -9.82
CA LYS A 38 23.84 -7.68 -8.44
C LYS A 38 22.34 -7.89 -8.36
N ALA A 39 21.96 -9.00 -7.73
CA ALA A 39 20.55 -9.29 -7.49
C ALA A 39 20.01 -8.41 -6.35
N GLU A 40 19.16 -7.45 -6.66
CA GLU A 40 18.63 -6.49 -5.70
C GLU A 40 17.17 -6.13 -5.94
N ILE A 41 16.50 -5.76 -4.85
CA ILE A 41 15.10 -5.34 -4.85
C ILE A 41 15.05 -3.85 -5.17
N LEU A 42 14.45 -3.50 -6.31
CA LEU A 42 14.18 -2.12 -6.67
C LEU A 42 12.88 -1.60 -6.05
N ARG A 43 11.85 -2.44 -5.99
CA ARG A 43 10.55 -2.09 -5.40
C ARG A 43 9.85 -3.33 -4.85
N LEU A 44 9.38 -3.25 -3.62
CA LEU A 44 8.46 -4.23 -3.06
C LEU A 44 7.12 -4.21 -3.80
N GLY A 45 6.47 -5.35 -3.92
CA GLY A 45 5.20 -5.48 -4.61
C GLY A 45 4.38 -6.69 -4.17
N GLY A 46 3.47 -7.13 -5.03
CA GLY A 46 2.51 -8.20 -4.73
C GLY A 46 3.10 -9.60 -4.61
N ILE A 47 4.35 -9.81 -5.06
CA ILE A 47 5.07 -11.07 -4.83
C ILE A 47 6.06 -10.85 -3.69
N GLU A 48 5.98 -11.70 -2.67
CA GLU A 48 6.85 -11.63 -1.50
C GLU A 48 8.31 -11.93 -1.88
N VAL A 49 9.23 -11.13 -1.36
CA VAL A 49 10.67 -11.26 -1.65
C VAL A 49 11.20 -12.65 -1.30
N GLY A 50 10.76 -13.22 -0.17
CA GLY A 50 11.17 -14.56 0.23
C GLY A 50 10.80 -15.66 -0.78
N LYS A 51 9.67 -15.51 -1.48
CA LYS A 51 9.27 -16.45 -2.55
C LYS A 51 10.20 -16.34 -3.77
N ILE A 52 10.58 -15.12 -4.13
CA ILE A 52 11.51 -14.87 -5.23
C ILE A 52 12.90 -15.39 -4.88
N SER A 53 13.40 -15.06 -3.68
CA SER A 53 14.71 -15.54 -3.19
C SER A 53 14.79 -17.07 -3.17
N LYS A 54 13.70 -17.76 -2.80
CA LYS A 54 13.63 -19.24 -2.81
C LYS A 54 13.76 -19.79 -4.22
N VAL A 55 13.08 -19.20 -5.19
CA VAL A 55 13.15 -19.65 -6.61
C VAL A 55 14.54 -19.39 -7.19
N LEU A 56 15.10 -18.21 -6.95
CA LEU A 56 16.41 -17.83 -7.46
C LEU A 56 17.56 -18.50 -6.69
N LYS A 57 17.32 -19.13 -5.55
CA LYS A 57 18.32 -19.70 -4.63
C LYS A 57 19.37 -18.69 -4.18
N ILE A 58 19.02 -17.39 -4.15
CA ILE A 58 19.91 -16.30 -3.72
C ILE A 58 19.18 -15.40 -2.74
N LYS A 59 19.94 -14.74 -1.87
CA LYS A 59 19.43 -13.69 -0.99
C LYS A 59 19.33 -12.37 -1.78
N LEU A 60 18.13 -11.85 -1.88
CA LEU A 60 17.90 -10.53 -2.47
C LEU A 60 18.09 -9.45 -1.42
N GLU A 61 18.86 -8.44 -1.75
CA GLU A 61 19.06 -7.26 -0.91
C GLU A 61 18.30 -6.06 -1.45
N TYR A 62 18.00 -5.11 -0.56
CA TYR A 62 17.44 -3.84 -1.00
C TYR A 62 18.51 -2.97 -1.65
N ASN A 63 18.16 -2.38 -2.77
CA ASN A 63 19.00 -1.33 -3.35
C ASN A 63 19.10 -0.16 -2.37
N LYS A 64 20.30 0.03 -1.83
CA LYS A 64 20.61 1.09 -0.87
C LYS A 64 21.01 2.40 -1.54
N SER A 65 21.21 2.42 -2.86
CA SER A 65 21.57 3.65 -3.58
C SER A 65 20.36 4.61 -3.57
N LYS A 66 20.47 5.64 -2.76
CA LYS A 66 19.42 6.66 -2.58
C LYS A 66 19.32 7.67 -3.73
N ASN A 67 20.24 7.62 -4.71
CA ASN A 67 20.49 8.75 -5.59
C ASN A 67 19.82 8.70 -6.96
N LYS A 68 19.21 7.58 -7.39
CA LYS A 68 18.44 7.54 -8.65
C LYS A 68 17.14 6.75 -8.46
N ILE A 69 16.03 7.38 -8.81
CA ILE A 69 14.74 6.70 -8.96
C ILE A 69 14.82 5.87 -10.23
N GLN A 70 14.90 4.54 -10.09
CA GLN A 70 15.02 3.60 -11.22
C GLN A 70 13.67 3.06 -11.68
N VAL A 71 12.68 3.07 -10.81
CA VAL A 71 11.34 2.55 -11.11
C VAL A 71 10.24 3.40 -10.49
N PRO A 72 9.06 3.48 -11.12
CA PRO A 72 7.90 4.17 -10.54
C PRO A 72 7.56 3.66 -9.15
N GLY A 73 7.22 4.56 -8.25
CA GLY A 73 6.87 4.23 -6.86
C GLY A 73 8.05 4.19 -5.88
N GLN A 74 9.27 4.51 -6.32
CA GLN A 74 10.44 4.73 -5.44
C GLN A 74 10.50 6.13 -4.84
N SER A 75 9.74 7.08 -5.37
CA SER A 75 9.69 8.45 -4.84
C SER A 75 9.34 8.44 -3.34
N LYS A 76 10.01 9.32 -2.59
CA LYS A 76 9.76 9.50 -1.15
C LYS A 76 8.33 9.94 -0.84
N PHE A 77 7.71 10.71 -1.75
CA PHE A 77 6.38 11.28 -1.61
C PHE A 77 5.39 10.60 -2.57
N HIS A 78 5.20 9.33 -2.41
CA HIS A 78 4.28 8.56 -3.26
C HIS A 78 3.17 7.94 -2.41
N TYR A 79 2.00 7.71 -3.01
CA TYR A 79 0.84 7.08 -2.38
C TYR A 79 0.11 7.92 -1.32
N SER A 80 0.52 9.14 -1.06
CA SER A 80 -0.12 9.98 -0.04
C SER A 80 -1.58 10.30 -0.42
N PRO A 81 -2.54 10.10 0.50
CA PRO A 81 -3.91 10.58 0.31
C PRO A 81 -4.03 12.10 0.48
N GLY A 82 -2.95 12.80 0.79
CA GLY A 82 -2.95 14.22 1.15
C GLY A 82 -3.43 14.51 2.58
N ILE A 83 -3.51 13.49 3.42
CA ILE A 83 -3.92 13.55 4.83
C ILE A 83 -2.76 13.03 5.68
N PRO A 84 -2.42 13.66 6.82
CA PRO A 84 -1.40 13.16 7.74
C PRO A 84 -1.70 11.75 8.21
N ILE A 85 -0.68 10.89 8.20
CA ILE A 85 -0.77 9.49 8.60
C ILE A 85 0.15 9.24 9.78
N ARG A 86 -0.40 8.75 10.89
CA ARG A 86 0.31 8.27 12.08
C ARG A 86 0.37 6.76 12.06
N LEU A 87 1.59 6.22 11.92
CA LEU A 87 1.83 4.78 11.83
C LEU A 87 1.99 4.14 13.22
N ASN A 88 1.80 2.81 13.29
CA ASN A 88 1.97 1.99 14.48
C ASN A 88 1.14 2.46 15.69
N ALA A 89 -0.03 2.99 15.44
CA ALA A 89 -0.91 3.51 16.47
C ALA A 89 -1.53 2.36 17.29
N LYS A 90 -1.50 2.45 18.61
CA LYS A 90 -2.17 1.50 19.52
C LYS A 90 -3.66 1.81 19.67
N LYS A 91 -4.02 3.10 19.58
CA LYS A 91 -5.39 3.64 19.68
C LYS A 91 -5.54 4.85 18.78
N GLN A 92 -6.76 5.17 18.38
CA GLN A 92 -7.09 6.42 17.72
C GLN A 92 -7.02 7.59 18.71
N LEU A 93 -6.79 8.77 18.19
CA LEU A 93 -7.02 10.04 18.85
C LEU A 93 -8.33 10.63 18.35
N SER A 94 -8.78 11.73 18.98
CA SER A 94 -9.94 12.47 18.53
C SER A 94 -9.83 12.82 17.03
N ASP A 95 -10.90 12.62 16.28
CA ASP A 95 -11.05 12.95 14.85
C ASP A 95 -10.12 12.21 13.88
N GLU A 96 -9.47 11.14 14.32
CA GLU A 96 -8.70 10.27 13.44
C GLU A 96 -9.57 9.14 12.86
N ALA A 97 -9.42 8.87 11.55
CA ALA A 97 -9.81 7.59 10.99
C ALA A 97 -8.79 6.54 11.44
N PHE A 98 -9.26 5.41 12.00
CA PHE A 98 -8.35 4.37 12.49
C PHE A 98 -8.38 3.14 11.59
N ILE A 99 -7.28 2.89 10.91
CA ILE A 99 -7.11 1.74 10.02
C ILE A 99 -6.61 0.54 10.79
N LEU A 100 -7.33 -0.58 10.68
CA LEU A 100 -7.15 -1.80 11.45
C LEU A 100 -6.92 -3.01 10.53
N ILE A 101 -6.20 -4.02 11.04
CA ILE A 101 -5.96 -5.32 10.36
C ILE A 101 -6.58 -6.50 11.10
N LYS A 102 -7.28 -6.26 12.18
CA LYS A 102 -8.06 -7.27 12.92
C LYS A 102 -9.35 -6.66 13.47
N LYS A 103 -10.39 -7.47 13.58
CA LYS A 103 -11.64 -7.05 14.22
C LYS A 103 -11.36 -6.67 15.68
N ARG A 104 -11.91 -5.54 16.12
CA ARG A 104 -11.94 -5.12 17.52
C ARG A 104 -13.32 -5.33 18.12
N LYS A 105 -13.37 -5.52 19.44
CA LYS A 105 -14.62 -5.50 20.20
C LYS A 105 -15.22 -4.09 20.15
N GLY A 106 -16.55 -4.01 20.10
CA GLY A 106 -17.26 -2.74 19.95
C GLY A 106 -17.29 -2.22 18.51
N PHE A 107 -18.11 -1.22 18.30
CA PHE A 107 -18.25 -0.49 17.04
C PHE A 107 -17.77 0.94 17.25
N ASP A 108 -16.99 1.43 16.30
CA ASP A 108 -16.65 2.85 16.22
C ASP A 108 -16.76 3.27 14.73
N LYS A 109 -17.48 4.34 14.49
CA LYS A 109 -17.68 4.91 13.14
C LYS A 109 -16.37 5.29 12.43
N ASN A 110 -15.31 5.49 13.22
CA ASN A 110 -13.99 5.86 12.73
C ASN A 110 -13.08 4.64 12.45
N TYR A 111 -13.58 3.41 12.65
CA TYR A 111 -12.82 2.18 12.34
C TYR A 111 -12.95 1.80 10.88
N PHE A 112 -11.80 1.64 10.25
CA PHE A 112 -11.65 1.20 8.85
C PHE A 112 -10.78 -0.05 8.81
N TYR A 113 -11.30 -1.13 8.27
CA TYR A 113 -10.60 -2.41 8.23
C TYR A 113 -9.94 -2.64 6.87
N LEU A 114 -8.62 -2.87 6.86
CA LEU A 114 -7.95 -3.46 5.70
C LEU A 114 -8.28 -4.96 5.61
N THR A 115 -8.36 -5.61 6.75
CA THR A 115 -8.81 -6.98 6.95
C THR A 115 -9.33 -7.12 8.38
N LYS A 116 -10.18 -8.12 8.64
CA LYS A 116 -10.71 -8.38 9.99
C LYS A 116 -10.00 -9.54 10.69
N ASN A 117 -9.15 -10.28 9.96
CA ASN A 117 -8.52 -11.54 10.39
C ASN A 117 -7.01 -11.57 10.16
N LYS A 118 -6.36 -10.43 10.03
CA LYS A 118 -4.93 -10.26 9.77
C LYS A 118 -4.45 -10.84 8.42
N ASN A 119 -5.33 -11.05 7.46
CA ASN A 119 -4.96 -11.52 6.13
C ASN A 119 -4.27 -10.40 5.35
N LEU A 120 -2.94 -10.48 5.20
CA LEU A 120 -2.14 -9.45 4.54
C LEU A 120 -2.41 -9.33 3.04
N LYS A 121 -2.88 -10.38 2.38
CA LYS A 121 -3.29 -10.34 0.96
C LYS A 121 -4.56 -9.50 0.80
N GLU A 122 -5.54 -9.71 1.68
CA GLU A 122 -6.75 -8.90 1.76
C GLU A 122 -6.41 -7.45 2.13
N ALA A 123 -5.55 -7.25 3.13
CA ALA A 123 -5.10 -5.93 3.55
C ALA A 123 -4.44 -5.15 2.40
N GLY A 124 -3.55 -5.79 1.63
CA GLY A 124 -2.95 -5.19 0.44
C GLY A 124 -3.98 -4.82 -0.62
N LYS A 125 -4.96 -5.71 -0.85
CA LYS A 125 -6.07 -5.47 -1.79
C LYS A 125 -6.91 -4.26 -1.39
N ASN A 126 -7.13 -4.03 -0.11
CA ASN A 126 -8.01 -2.99 0.40
C ASN A 126 -7.30 -1.65 0.67
N LEU A 127 -5.96 -1.63 0.72
CA LEU A 127 -5.16 -0.48 1.16
C LEU A 127 -5.58 0.85 0.53
N TYR A 128 -5.47 0.96 -0.79
CA TYR A 128 -5.72 2.23 -1.48
C TYR A 128 -7.20 2.63 -1.51
N ASN A 129 -8.10 1.64 -1.58
CA ASN A 129 -9.54 1.92 -1.51
C ASN A 129 -9.92 2.48 -0.15
N THR A 130 -9.35 1.93 0.93
CA THR A 130 -9.59 2.43 2.29
C THR A 130 -9.05 3.84 2.45
N LEU A 131 -7.84 4.13 2.00
CA LEU A 131 -7.27 5.48 2.05
C LEU A 131 -8.12 6.50 1.27
N ARG A 132 -8.59 6.14 0.06
CA ARG A 132 -9.50 7.00 -0.72
C ARG A 132 -10.84 7.19 -0.04
N LYS A 133 -11.43 6.12 0.51
CA LYS A 133 -12.69 6.21 1.26
C LYS A 133 -12.57 7.19 2.42
N ILE A 134 -11.52 7.10 3.21
CA ILE A 134 -11.26 8.01 4.33
C ILE A 134 -11.13 9.46 3.85
N LYS A 135 -10.39 9.70 2.76
CA LYS A 135 -10.28 11.03 2.16
C LYS A 135 -11.63 11.58 1.72
N ASN A 136 -12.46 10.76 1.07
CA ASN A 136 -13.79 11.17 0.59
C ASN A 136 -14.76 11.46 1.76
N LEU A 137 -14.57 10.79 2.90
CA LEU A 137 -15.29 11.08 4.14
C LEU A 137 -14.76 12.32 4.89
N LYS A 138 -13.79 13.04 4.28
CA LYS A 138 -13.23 14.30 4.77
C LYS A 138 -12.52 14.22 6.14
N PHE A 139 -12.05 13.05 6.53
CA PHE A 139 -11.18 12.93 7.70
C PHE A 139 -9.91 13.78 7.52
N LYS A 140 -9.45 14.38 8.60
CA LYS A 140 -8.27 15.26 8.62
C LYS A 140 -6.99 14.55 9.04
N LYS A 141 -7.11 13.41 9.71
CA LYS A 141 -5.99 12.61 10.24
C LYS A 141 -6.29 11.12 10.09
N ILE A 142 -5.25 10.33 9.89
CA ILE A 142 -5.32 8.87 9.81
C ILE A 142 -4.36 8.26 10.83
N ALA A 143 -4.85 7.36 11.65
CA ALA A 143 -4.02 6.46 12.47
C ALA A 143 -4.05 5.07 11.85
N ILE A 144 -2.93 4.36 11.89
CA ILE A 144 -2.83 2.99 11.36
C ILE A 144 -2.26 2.08 12.42
N GLU A 145 -2.95 0.98 12.70
CA GLU A 145 -2.47 -0.09 13.58
C GLU A 145 -1.16 -0.68 13.04
N LYS A 146 -0.32 -1.21 13.94
CA LYS A 146 0.94 -1.87 13.54
C LYS A 146 0.66 -3.05 12.60
N ILE A 147 1.26 -3.00 11.42
CA ILE A 147 1.21 -4.06 10.42
C ILE A 147 2.45 -4.94 10.55
N PRO A 148 2.33 -6.28 10.51
CA PRO A 148 3.47 -7.19 10.56
C PRO A 148 4.53 -6.83 9.53
N ASN A 149 5.80 -6.85 9.93
CA ASN A 149 6.93 -6.54 9.03
C ASN A 149 7.49 -7.81 8.38
N SER A 150 6.61 -8.64 7.83
CA SER A 150 6.93 -9.90 7.15
C SER A 150 6.00 -10.13 5.95
N GLY A 151 6.41 -10.92 5.00
CA GLY A 151 5.64 -11.23 3.80
C GLY A 151 5.13 -9.97 3.08
N LEU A 152 3.85 -9.95 2.71
CA LEU A 152 3.21 -8.78 2.10
C LEU A 152 3.14 -7.56 3.03
N GLY A 153 3.29 -7.75 4.33
CA GLY A 153 3.36 -6.65 5.30
C GLY A 153 4.53 -5.71 5.04
N LEU A 154 5.67 -6.22 4.55
CA LEU A 154 6.80 -5.38 4.11
C LEU A 154 6.37 -4.40 3.03
N THR A 155 5.63 -4.88 2.02
CA THR A 155 5.14 -4.05 0.93
C THR A 155 4.12 -3.02 1.41
N ILE A 156 3.19 -3.43 2.27
CA ILE A 156 2.17 -2.53 2.83
C ILE A 156 2.84 -1.44 3.66
N ASN A 157 3.79 -1.82 4.53
CA ASN A 157 4.55 -0.86 5.35
C ASN A 157 5.36 0.11 4.49
N ASP A 158 6.02 -0.35 3.42
CA ASP A 158 6.72 0.55 2.48
C ASP A 158 5.77 1.59 1.87
N ARG A 159 4.58 1.18 1.42
CA ARG A 159 3.57 2.09 0.87
C ARG A 159 3.09 3.10 1.91
N LEU A 160 2.82 2.66 3.11
CA LEU A 160 2.36 3.52 4.21
C LEU A 160 3.44 4.49 4.68
N ASN A 161 4.69 4.04 4.77
CA ASN A 161 5.83 4.90 5.09
C ASN A 161 6.02 6.00 4.05
N ARG A 162 5.82 5.71 2.75
CA ARG A 162 5.88 6.75 1.70
C ARG A 162 4.67 7.68 1.75
N ALA A 163 3.48 7.13 2.01
CA ALA A 163 2.25 7.91 2.12
C ALA A 163 2.24 8.85 3.33
N SER A 164 2.96 8.52 4.40
CA SER A 164 3.04 9.33 5.62
C SER A 164 4.07 10.46 5.54
N LYS A 165 4.98 10.43 4.55
CA LYS A 165 5.94 11.51 4.32
C LYS A 165 5.24 12.63 3.54
N ARG A 166 5.29 13.82 4.08
CA ARG A 166 4.84 15.04 3.43
C ARG A 166 6.01 15.88 3.02
#